data_7d0241b03bf2e3ee201aab371f37d00d
#
_entry.id   7d0241b03bf2e3ee201aab371f37d00d
#
_cell.length_a   1.000
_cell.length_b   1.000
_cell.length_c   1.000
_cell.angle_alpha   90.00
_cell.angle_beta   90.00
_cell.angle_gamma   90.00
#
_symmetry.space_group_name_H-M   'P 1'
#
loop_
_entity.id
_entity.type
_entity.pdbx_description
1 polymer ?
#
loop_
_entity_poly.entity_id
_entity_poly.type
_entity_poly.pdbx_seq_one_letter_code
_entity_poly.pdbx_strand_id
1 'polypeptide(L)'
;MKIYRAVFSPIQVNTYIITGNGKECIIIDCGCYGPEEEKKLEGMLEARGLKPVMLLDTHCHLDHVFGNRFMLERYGLRPRFHEGDLFNYRNAPRHSLMFGLSMEEPPAPEGY
;
A
#
# COMPACT_ATOMS: atom_id res chain seq x y z
N MET A 1 9.57 -0.68 19.08
CA MET A 1 8.91 -0.90 17.80
C MET A 1 7.45 -1.24 18.03
N LYS A 2 6.56 -0.64 17.28
CA LYS A 2 5.13 -0.95 17.34
C LYS A 2 4.62 -1.31 15.94
N ILE A 3 3.63 -2.20 15.91
CA ILE A 3 3.02 -2.66 14.66
C ILE A 3 1.51 -2.44 14.77
N TYR A 4 0.97 -1.69 13.82
CA TYR A 4 -0.47 -1.48 13.71
C TYR A 4 -0.95 -2.18 12.43
N ARG A 5 -2.17 -2.69 12.46
CA ARG A 5 -2.75 -3.43 11.35
C ARG A 5 -4.11 -2.84 10.98
N ALA A 6 -4.38 -2.77 9.69
CA ALA A 6 -5.71 -2.48 9.15
C ALA A 6 -6.03 -3.50 8.06
N VAL A 7 -7.33 -3.77 7.85
CA VAL A 7 -7.79 -4.65 6.78
C VAL A 7 -8.47 -3.78 5.74
N PHE A 8 -8.02 -3.89 4.50
CA PHE A 8 -8.50 -3.08 3.40
C PHE A 8 -8.96 -3.92 2.22
N SER A 9 -9.74 -3.31 1.34
CA SER A 9 -10.31 -3.81 0.11
C SER A 9 -11.36 -4.91 0.33
N PRO A 10 -12.19 -5.19 -0.69
CA PRO A 10 -13.14 -6.32 -0.62
C PRO A 10 -12.45 -7.68 -0.46
N ILE A 11 -11.17 -7.78 -0.81
CA ILE A 11 -10.39 -9.02 -0.69
C ILE A 11 -9.83 -9.18 0.73
N GLN A 12 -9.91 -8.15 1.57
CA GLN A 12 -9.50 -8.18 2.98
C GLN A 12 -7.99 -8.44 3.17
N VAL A 13 -7.18 -7.58 2.57
CA VAL A 13 -5.72 -7.63 2.74
C VAL A 13 -5.32 -6.96 4.05
N ASN A 14 -4.33 -7.53 4.71
CA ASN A 14 -3.72 -6.90 5.88
C ASN A 14 -2.68 -5.87 5.45
N THR A 15 -2.88 -4.62 5.89
CA THR A 15 -1.90 -3.54 5.72
C THR A 15 -1.26 -3.27 7.07
N TYR A 16 0.06 -3.18 7.10
CA TYR A 16 0.80 -2.99 8.35
C TYR A 16 1.49 -1.63 8.37
N ILE A 17 1.46 -0.99 9.54
CA ILE A 17 2.22 0.23 9.82
C ILE A 17 3.23 -0.13 10.90
N ILE A 18 4.51 -0.03 10.59
CA ILE A 18 5.58 -0.38 11.51
C ILE A 18 6.33 0.88 11.92
N THR A 19 6.42 1.12 13.23
CA THR A 19 7.13 2.28 13.78
C THR A 19 8.34 1.83 14.56
N GLY A 20 9.37 2.70 14.58
CA GLY A 20 10.49 2.56 15.51
C GLY A 20 10.27 3.40 16.76
N ASN A 21 11.31 4.09 17.19
CA ASN A 21 11.27 4.94 18.39
C ASN A 21 10.83 6.39 18.09
N GLY A 22 10.79 6.77 16.82
CA GLY A 22 10.42 8.12 16.41
C GLY A 22 9.04 8.18 15.77
N LYS A 23 8.83 9.21 14.98
CA LYS A 23 7.55 9.43 14.27
C LYS A 23 7.53 8.90 12.86
N GLU A 24 8.64 8.35 12.37
CA GLU A 24 8.69 7.76 11.05
C GLU A 24 8.17 6.33 11.08
N CYS A 25 7.52 5.92 9.99
CA CYS A 25 6.97 4.58 9.89
C CYS A 25 7.13 4.02 8.48
N ILE A 26 6.98 2.70 8.38
CA ILE A 26 6.99 1.96 7.13
C ILE A 26 5.59 1.40 6.93
N ILE A 27 5.06 1.53 5.70
CA ILE A 27 3.79 0.93 5.32
C ILE A 27 4.09 -0.33 4.52
N ILE A 28 3.47 -1.44 4.89
CA ILE A 28 3.64 -2.72 4.20
C ILE A 28 2.30 -3.17 3.62
N ASP A 29 2.29 -3.47 2.32
CA ASP A 29 1.11 -3.95 1.60
C ASP A 29 -0.07 -3.00 1.72
N CYS A 30 0.08 -1.79 1.19
CA CYS A 30 -1.00 -0.79 1.22
C CYS A 30 -2.14 -1.20 0.30
N GLY A 31 -3.15 -1.83 0.89
CA GLY A 31 -4.28 -2.36 0.15
C GLY A 31 -5.49 -1.44 0.08
N CYS A 32 -5.37 -0.17 0.42
CA CYS A 32 -6.48 0.78 0.39
C CYS A 32 -7.18 0.77 -0.97
N TYR A 33 -8.48 0.50 -0.95
CA TYR A 33 -9.30 0.47 -2.15
C TYR A 33 -10.41 1.50 -2.01
N GLY A 34 -10.22 2.65 -2.67
CA GLY A 34 -11.17 3.73 -2.67
C GLY A 34 -10.94 4.79 -1.59
N PRO A 35 -11.63 5.95 -1.73
CA PRO A 35 -11.38 7.11 -0.87
C PRO A 35 -11.64 6.89 0.61
N GLU A 36 -12.63 6.07 0.97
CA GLU A 36 -12.95 5.83 2.38
C GLU A 36 -11.81 5.10 3.09
N GLU A 37 -11.23 4.11 2.42
CA GLU A 37 -10.12 3.36 3.00
C GLU A 37 -8.85 4.22 3.05
N GLU A 38 -8.64 5.06 2.04
CA GLU A 38 -7.54 6.02 2.03
C GLU A 38 -7.63 6.96 3.22
N LYS A 39 -8.83 7.48 3.50
CA LYS A 39 -9.06 8.35 4.66
C LYS A 39 -8.83 7.62 5.98
N LYS A 40 -9.19 6.34 6.04
CA LYS A 40 -8.96 5.54 7.24
C LYS A 40 -7.47 5.41 7.53
N LEU A 41 -6.66 5.13 6.51
CA LEU A 41 -5.21 5.05 6.67
C LEU A 41 -4.63 6.40 7.10
N GLU A 42 -5.04 7.50 6.44
CA GLU A 42 -4.60 8.83 6.83
C GLU A 42 -4.92 9.12 8.29
N GLY A 43 -6.15 8.79 8.72
CA GLY A 43 -6.57 9.00 10.11
C GLY A 43 -5.74 8.22 11.12
N MET A 44 -5.38 6.98 10.78
CA MET A 44 -4.53 6.16 11.64
C MET A 44 -3.14 6.79 11.81
N LEU A 45 -2.58 7.33 10.72
CA LEU A 45 -1.29 7.98 10.76
C LEU A 45 -1.35 9.31 11.53
N GLU A 46 -2.35 10.13 11.24
CA GLU A 46 -2.51 11.44 11.89
C GLU A 46 -2.76 11.31 13.39
N ALA A 47 -3.58 10.36 13.80
CA ALA A 47 -3.90 10.15 15.22
C ALA A 47 -2.65 9.86 16.06
N ARG A 48 -1.60 9.35 15.45
CA ARG A 48 -0.35 9.01 16.14
C ARG A 48 0.80 9.91 15.73
N GLY A 49 0.56 10.90 14.89
CA GLY A 49 1.60 11.81 14.39
C GLY A 49 2.69 11.09 13.60
N LEU A 50 2.32 10.04 12.87
CA LEU A 50 3.29 9.23 12.12
C LEU A 50 3.47 9.76 10.70
N LYS A 51 4.72 9.69 10.23
CA LYS A 51 5.09 10.08 8.87
C LYS A 51 5.62 8.86 8.12
N PRO A 52 4.91 8.38 7.10
CA PRO A 52 5.43 7.25 6.32
C PRO A 52 6.63 7.68 5.48
N VAL A 53 7.68 6.89 5.54
CA VAL A 53 8.94 7.16 4.83
C VAL A 53 9.31 6.06 3.85
N MET A 54 8.62 4.93 3.88
CA MET A 54 8.90 3.82 2.99
C MET A 54 7.63 3.01 2.77
N LEU A 55 7.45 2.52 1.55
CA LEU A 55 6.36 1.64 1.16
C LEU A 55 6.96 0.34 0.66
N LEU A 56 6.58 -0.79 1.28
CA LEU A 56 7.06 -2.11 0.89
C LEU A 56 5.88 -2.98 0.49
N ASP A 57 6.09 -3.82 -0.51
CA ASP A 57 5.14 -4.87 -0.89
C ASP A 57 5.80 -6.22 -0.63
N THR A 58 5.14 -7.08 0.15
CA THR A 58 5.64 -8.44 0.41
C THR A 58 5.56 -9.27 -0.86
N HIS A 59 4.49 -9.07 -1.63
CA HIS A 59 4.34 -9.60 -2.98
C HIS A 59 3.33 -8.72 -3.72
N CYS A 60 3.31 -8.81 -5.05
CA CYS A 60 2.55 -7.86 -5.86
C CYS A 60 1.27 -8.44 -6.45
N HIS A 61 0.55 -9.25 -5.68
CA HIS A 61 -0.82 -9.58 -6.02
C HIS A 61 -1.67 -8.30 -5.93
N LEU A 62 -2.72 -8.22 -6.72
CA LEU A 62 -3.48 -6.99 -6.90
C LEU A 62 -3.95 -6.33 -5.60
N ASP A 63 -4.39 -7.15 -4.63
CA ASP A 63 -4.92 -6.65 -3.36
C ASP A 63 -3.86 -5.98 -2.49
N HIS A 64 -2.60 -6.37 -2.63
CA HIS A 64 -1.49 -5.81 -1.85
C HIS A 64 -1.00 -4.47 -2.40
N VAL A 65 -1.39 -4.12 -3.64
CA VAL A 65 -0.88 -2.92 -4.31
C VAL A 65 -1.97 -1.90 -4.64
N PHE A 66 -3.21 -2.13 -4.26
CA PHE A 66 -4.32 -1.22 -4.54
C PHE A 66 -4.05 0.22 -4.11
N GLY A 67 -3.38 0.42 -2.98
CA GLY A 67 -3.14 1.73 -2.43
C GLY A 67 -1.83 2.38 -2.86
N ASN A 68 -1.06 1.75 -3.76
CA ASN A 68 0.25 2.30 -4.12
C ASN A 68 0.16 3.65 -4.81
N ARG A 69 -0.84 3.87 -5.67
CA ARG A 69 -1.07 5.16 -6.31
C ARG A 69 -1.37 6.24 -5.28
N PHE A 70 -2.22 5.93 -4.32
CA PHE A 70 -2.54 6.83 -3.23
C PHE A 70 -1.29 7.19 -2.41
N MET A 71 -0.43 6.22 -2.13
CA MET A 71 0.80 6.47 -1.38
C MET A 71 1.73 7.43 -2.12
N LEU A 72 1.80 7.32 -3.45
CA LEU A 72 2.60 8.24 -4.24
C LEU A 72 1.99 9.65 -4.20
N GLU A 73 0.69 9.77 -4.43
CA GLU A 73 0.02 11.07 -4.53
C GLU A 73 -0.02 11.81 -3.19
N ARG A 74 -0.23 11.07 -2.10
CA ARG A 74 -0.39 11.68 -0.77
C ARG A 74 0.92 11.85 -0.02
N TYR A 75 1.84 10.89 -0.15
CA TYR A 75 3.07 10.86 0.66
C TYR A 75 4.33 10.88 -0.18
N GLY A 76 4.23 10.87 -1.49
CA GLY A 76 5.39 10.91 -2.36
C GLY A 76 6.22 9.64 -2.36
N LEU A 77 5.62 8.51 -1.99
CA LEU A 77 6.34 7.24 -1.85
C LEU A 77 6.03 6.29 -3.00
N ARG A 78 7.08 5.67 -3.54
CA ARG A 78 6.98 4.59 -4.50
C ARG A 78 7.31 3.27 -3.81
N PRO A 79 6.70 2.16 -4.23
CA PRO A 79 6.92 0.89 -3.52
C PRO A 79 8.28 0.29 -3.82
N ARG A 80 8.76 -0.54 -2.88
CA ARG A 80 9.88 -1.44 -3.07
C ARG A 80 9.37 -2.86 -2.90
N PHE A 81 9.82 -3.75 -3.78
CA PHE A 81 9.43 -5.17 -3.75
C PHE A 81 10.47 -5.98 -4.52
N HIS A 82 10.41 -7.31 -4.41
CA HIS A 82 11.33 -8.19 -5.11
C HIS A 82 11.10 -8.09 -6.62
N GLU A 83 12.16 -7.97 -7.42
CA GLU A 83 12.02 -7.79 -8.87
C GLU A 83 11.30 -8.95 -9.56
N GLY A 84 11.32 -10.15 -8.97
CA GLY A 84 10.56 -11.30 -9.47
C GLY A 84 9.05 -11.06 -9.50
N ASP A 85 8.54 -10.07 -8.76
CA ASP A 85 7.14 -9.71 -8.74
C ASP A 85 6.76 -8.63 -9.75
N LEU A 86 7.70 -8.15 -10.55
CA LEU A 86 7.43 -7.04 -11.48
C LEU A 86 6.34 -7.39 -12.49
N PHE A 87 6.29 -8.63 -12.95
CA PHE A 87 5.24 -9.08 -13.87
C PHE A 87 3.86 -8.96 -13.24
N ASN A 88 3.69 -9.46 -12.01
CA ASN A 88 2.42 -9.38 -11.29
C ASN A 88 2.05 -7.92 -11.03
N TYR A 89 3.03 -7.11 -10.69
CA TYR A 89 2.81 -5.69 -10.41
C TYR A 89 2.26 -4.97 -11.65
N ARG A 90 2.89 -5.18 -12.80
CA ARG A 90 2.47 -4.54 -14.06
C ARG A 90 1.11 -5.03 -14.53
N ASN A 91 0.73 -6.25 -14.17
CA ASN A 91 -0.53 -6.84 -14.59
C ASN A 91 -1.64 -6.72 -13.54
N ALA A 92 -1.38 -6.07 -12.40
CA ALA A 92 -2.38 -5.91 -11.35
C ALA A 92 -3.69 -5.27 -11.84
N PRO A 93 -3.67 -4.20 -12.67
CA PRO A 93 -4.93 -3.65 -13.19
C PRO A 93 -5.75 -4.66 -14.00
N ARG A 94 -5.09 -5.48 -14.82
CA ARG A 94 -5.77 -6.54 -15.59
C ARG A 94 -6.34 -7.60 -14.65
N HIS A 95 -5.56 -8.03 -13.67
CA HIS A 95 -6.00 -9.02 -12.70
C HIS A 95 -7.19 -8.52 -11.88
N SER A 96 -7.22 -7.21 -11.55
CA SER A 96 -8.33 -6.65 -10.78
C SER A 96 -9.65 -6.77 -11.51
N LEU A 97 -9.66 -6.63 -12.84
CA LEU A 97 -10.86 -6.77 -13.65
C LEU A 97 -11.44 -8.17 -13.56
N MET A 98 -10.60 -9.19 -13.38
CA MET A 98 -11.06 -10.58 -13.24
C MET A 98 -11.85 -10.80 -11.95
N PHE A 99 -11.69 -9.93 -10.97
CA PHE A 99 -12.41 -9.97 -9.70
C PHE A 99 -13.56 -8.94 -9.64
N GLY A 100 -13.88 -8.32 -10.77
CA GLY A 100 -14.91 -7.29 -10.81
C GLY A 100 -14.50 -5.98 -10.17
N LEU A 101 -13.21 -5.75 -10.01
CA LEU A 101 -12.64 -4.54 -9.42
C LEU A 101 -11.91 -3.73 -10.49
N SER A 102 -11.59 -2.49 -10.18
CA SER A 102 -10.80 -1.66 -11.09
C SER A 102 -9.75 -0.90 -10.31
N MET A 103 -8.59 -0.71 -10.92
CA MET A 103 -7.53 0.11 -10.34
C MET A 103 -6.77 0.82 -11.44
N GLU A 104 -6.25 2.00 -11.12
CA GLU A 104 -5.37 2.71 -12.02
C GLU A 104 -4.02 2.00 -12.09
N GLU A 105 -3.26 2.30 -13.14
CA GLU A 105 -1.91 1.78 -13.26
C GLU A 105 -1.10 2.18 -12.03
N PRO A 106 -0.50 1.21 -11.32
CA PRO A 106 0.28 1.54 -10.13
C PRO A 106 1.58 2.24 -10.50
N PRO A 107 2.13 3.08 -9.59
CA PRO A 107 3.37 3.80 -9.86
C PRO A 107 4.55 2.85 -10.02
N ALA A 108 5.54 3.27 -10.80
CA ALA A 108 6.78 2.52 -10.95
C ALA A 108 7.45 2.32 -9.57
N PRO A 109 8.15 1.20 -9.34
CA PRO A 109 8.81 0.98 -8.06
C PRO A 109 9.99 1.93 -7.85
N GLU A 110 10.29 2.20 -6.57
CA GLU A 110 11.49 2.95 -6.19
C GLU A 110 12.74 2.10 -6.41
N GLY A 111 12.63 0.80 -6.17
CA GLY A 111 13.73 -0.15 -6.32
C GLY A 111 13.29 -1.54 -5.87
N TYR A 112 14.26 -2.40 -5.81
CA TYR A 112 14.01 -3.81 -5.49
C TYR A 112 14.78 -4.24 -4.24
#